data_19d77161f4c94674fe0eed43ac0d2c1c
#
_entry.id   19d77161f4c94674fe0eed43ac0d2c1c
#
_cell.length_a   1.000
_cell.length_b   1.000
_cell.length_c   1.000
_cell.angle_alpha   90.00
_cell.angle_beta   90.00
_cell.angle_gamma   90.00
#
_symmetry.space_group_name_H-M   'P 1'
#
loop_
_entity.id
_entity.type
_entity.pdbx_description
1 polymer ?
#
loop_
_entity_poly.entity_id
_entity_poly.type
_entity_poly.pdbx_seq_one_letter_code
_entity_poly.pdbx_strand_id
1 'polypeptide(L)'
;MWLLLDINLSGTENVGTQEKSLLMTILMTPDMANFSGNVHGGALLKLLDQVAYACAAKYSKSYVVTISLDQVFFKQKVKVGELVTFFAHINYVGNSSMEVGIKVVAEDLRSNEKRHTTSCYFTMVAVDDEGKAIKVQPLEVNTEIEKKLFQAGLMRKQMRKEHLEKNEALHVELDGICL
;
A
#
# COMPACT_ATOMS: atom_id res chain seq x y z
N MET A 1 -7.26 0.78 17.59
CA MET A 1 -7.69 -0.61 17.83
C MET A 1 -7.97 -1.21 16.45
N TRP A 2 -7.01 -1.98 15.90
CA TRP A 2 -7.14 -2.63 14.59
C TRP A 2 -7.68 -4.03 14.85
N LEU A 3 -8.93 -4.27 14.47
CA LEU A 3 -9.50 -5.62 14.49
C LEU A 3 -8.79 -6.49 13.45
N LEU A 4 -8.46 -7.71 13.86
CA LEU A 4 -8.07 -8.80 12.98
C LEU A 4 -9.23 -9.06 12.01
N LEU A 5 -9.03 -8.77 10.73
CA LEU A 5 -9.90 -9.30 9.69
C LEU A 5 -9.58 -10.79 9.60
N ASP A 6 -10.54 -11.63 9.98
CA ASP A 6 -10.50 -13.06 9.69
C ASP A 6 -10.52 -13.24 8.16
N ILE A 7 -9.34 -13.49 7.60
CA ILE A 7 -9.20 -13.81 6.18
C ILE A 7 -9.56 -15.28 6.04
N ASN A 8 -10.74 -15.55 5.53
CA ASN A 8 -11.18 -16.90 5.20
C ASN A 8 -10.37 -17.42 4.01
N LEU A 9 -9.42 -18.32 4.26
CA LEU A 9 -8.55 -18.98 3.28
C LEU A 9 -9.21 -20.17 2.58
N SER A 10 -10.52 -20.39 2.76
CA SER A 10 -11.21 -21.45 2.05
C SER A 10 -11.35 -21.07 0.57
N GLY A 11 -10.60 -21.77 -0.29
CA GLY A 11 -10.63 -21.64 -1.75
C GLY A 11 -11.94 -22.15 -2.38
N THR A 12 -13.05 -21.53 -2.05
CA THR A 12 -14.28 -21.63 -2.82
C THR A 12 -14.31 -20.46 -3.78
N GLU A 13 -14.37 -20.75 -5.08
CA GLU A 13 -14.65 -19.76 -6.12
C GLU A 13 -15.96 -19.02 -5.78
N ASN A 14 -15.87 -17.91 -5.11
CA ASN A 14 -17.00 -17.01 -4.89
C ASN A 14 -17.22 -16.21 -6.18
N VAL A 15 -18.07 -16.71 -7.04
CA VAL A 15 -18.62 -15.98 -8.19
C VAL A 15 -19.32 -14.73 -7.64
N GLY A 16 -18.68 -13.55 -7.77
CA GLY A 16 -19.31 -12.25 -7.51
C GLY A 16 -18.72 -11.35 -6.44
N THR A 17 -17.76 -11.79 -5.63
CA THR A 17 -17.13 -10.90 -4.64
C THR A 17 -15.88 -10.20 -5.20
N GLN A 18 -15.80 -8.87 -5.03
CA GLN A 18 -14.61 -8.11 -5.43
C GLN A 18 -13.39 -8.52 -4.58
N GLU A 19 -12.26 -8.78 -5.23
CA GLU A 19 -11.00 -9.08 -4.56
C GLU A 19 -10.34 -7.79 -4.04
N LYS A 20 -10.74 -7.34 -2.86
CA LYS A 20 -10.34 -6.06 -2.26
C LYS A 20 -9.06 -6.14 -1.43
N SER A 21 -8.60 -7.35 -1.10
CA SER A 21 -7.50 -7.57 -0.16
C SER A 21 -6.43 -8.49 -0.73
N LEU A 22 -5.20 -8.26 -0.28
CA LEU A 22 -4.05 -9.12 -0.57
C LEU A 22 -3.23 -9.29 0.71
N LEU A 23 -2.83 -10.53 0.98
CA LEU A 23 -1.86 -10.85 2.02
C LEU A 23 -0.60 -11.39 1.36
N MET A 24 0.54 -10.81 1.68
CA MET A 24 1.86 -11.28 1.23
C MET A 24 2.77 -11.40 2.44
N THR A 25 3.50 -12.51 2.54
CA THR A 25 4.42 -12.77 3.64
C THR A 25 5.80 -13.11 3.06
N ILE A 26 6.84 -12.43 3.56
CA ILE A 26 8.20 -12.55 3.04
C ILE A 26 9.18 -12.69 4.20
N LEU A 27 10.10 -13.65 4.08
CA LEU A 27 11.24 -13.78 5.00
C LEU A 27 12.29 -12.71 4.64
N MET A 28 12.72 -11.95 5.63
CA MET A 28 13.75 -10.93 5.44
C MET A 28 15.14 -11.56 5.34
N THR A 29 15.76 -11.48 4.18
CA THR A 29 17.04 -12.11 3.84
C THR A 29 18.23 -11.17 4.04
N PRO A 30 19.48 -11.68 4.17
CA PRO A 30 20.67 -10.86 4.42
C PRO A 30 20.96 -9.81 3.32
N ASP A 31 20.57 -10.05 2.07
CA ASP A 31 20.72 -9.12 0.95
C ASP A 31 19.86 -7.85 1.10
N MET A 32 18.85 -7.90 1.97
CA MET A 32 18.01 -6.74 2.32
C MET A 32 18.60 -5.89 3.46
N ALA A 33 19.76 -6.27 4.02
CA ALA A 33 20.33 -5.63 5.18
C ALA A 33 20.91 -4.24 4.87
N ASN A 34 20.76 -3.30 5.81
CA ASN A 34 21.50 -2.06 5.86
C ASN A 34 22.82 -2.22 6.63
N PHE A 35 23.62 -1.15 6.72
CA PHE A 35 24.90 -1.15 7.44
C PHE A 35 24.81 -1.47 8.94
N SER A 36 23.60 -1.41 9.54
CA SER A 36 23.37 -1.76 10.95
C SER A 36 22.83 -3.18 11.13
N GLY A 37 22.77 -4.00 10.06
CA GLY A 37 22.27 -5.38 10.10
C GLY A 37 20.74 -5.49 10.22
N ASN A 38 20.00 -4.40 10.07
CA ASN A 38 18.55 -4.41 9.97
C ASN A 38 18.13 -4.32 8.50
N VAL A 39 16.86 -4.60 8.20
CA VAL A 39 16.32 -4.44 6.84
C VAL A 39 16.38 -2.97 6.42
N HIS A 40 16.90 -2.73 5.21
CA HIS A 40 17.00 -1.39 4.64
C HIS A 40 15.60 -0.83 4.35
N GLY A 41 15.35 0.44 4.71
CA GLY A 41 14.06 1.10 4.43
C GLY A 41 13.67 1.06 2.96
N GLY A 42 14.64 1.21 2.04
CA GLY A 42 14.42 1.09 0.59
C GLY A 42 13.99 -0.32 0.16
N ALA A 43 14.49 -1.39 0.82
CA ALA A 43 14.04 -2.75 0.55
C ALA A 43 12.57 -2.91 0.97
N LEU A 44 12.18 -2.38 2.12
CA LEU A 44 10.77 -2.38 2.56
C LEU A 44 9.88 -1.55 1.62
N LEU A 45 10.34 -0.37 1.15
CA LEU A 45 9.58 0.45 0.19
C LEU A 45 9.35 -0.28 -1.13
N LYS A 46 10.37 -0.99 -1.66
CA LYS A 46 10.22 -1.82 -2.86
C LYS A 46 9.16 -2.90 -2.68
N LEU A 47 9.17 -3.59 -1.54
CA LEU A 47 8.18 -4.62 -1.23
C LEU A 47 6.77 -4.03 -1.08
N LEU A 48 6.65 -2.87 -0.44
CA LEU A 48 5.39 -2.14 -0.29
C LEU A 48 4.80 -1.77 -1.65
N ASP A 49 5.62 -1.28 -2.58
CA ASP A 49 5.20 -0.95 -3.94
C ASP A 49 4.72 -2.19 -4.71
N GLN A 50 5.45 -3.30 -4.62
CA GLN A 50 5.05 -4.58 -5.23
C GLN A 50 3.71 -5.10 -4.67
N VAL A 51 3.49 -4.98 -3.37
CA VAL A 51 2.24 -5.37 -2.70
C VAL A 51 1.09 -4.47 -3.14
N ALA A 52 1.32 -3.15 -3.22
CA ALA A 52 0.33 -2.18 -3.71
C ALA A 52 -0.06 -2.48 -5.16
N TYR A 53 0.94 -2.71 -6.01
CA TYR A 53 0.74 -3.12 -7.40
C TYR A 53 -0.13 -4.37 -7.50
N ALA A 54 0.28 -5.45 -6.82
CA ALA A 54 -0.42 -6.73 -6.89
C ALA A 54 -1.87 -6.64 -6.39
N CYS A 55 -2.12 -5.89 -5.32
CA CYS A 55 -3.45 -5.66 -4.77
C CYS A 55 -4.34 -4.88 -5.76
N ALA A 56 -3.82 -3.78 -6.32
CA ALA A 56 -4.56 -2.94 -7.25
C ALA A 56 -4.81 -3.63 -8.60
N ALA A 57 -3.80 -4.33 -9.15
CA ALA A 57 -3.92 -5.07 -10.41
C ALA A 57 -4.93 -6.23 -10.29
N LYS A 58 -4.90 -6.94 -9.15
CA LYS A 58 -5.87 -8.00 -8.86
C LYS A 58 -7.30 -7.49 -8.77
N TYR A 59 -7.49 -6.30 -8.18
CA TYR A 59 -8.79 -5.66 -8.07
C TYR A 59 -9.31 -5.13 -9.42
N SER A 60 -8.48 -4.36 -10.15
CA SER A 60 -8.87 -3.70 -11.39
C SER A 60 -8.89 -4.62 -12.61
N LYS A 61 -8.21 -5.79 -12.53
CA LYS A 61 -7.96 -6.71 -13.65
C LYS A 61 -7.25 -6.04 -14.83
N SER A 62 -6.43 -5.02 -14.56
CA SER A 62 -5.68 -4.25 -15.56
C SER A 62 -4.28 -3.93 -15.07
N TYR A 63 -3.45 -3.43 -15.98
CA TYR A 63 -2.14 -2.90 -15.60
C TYR A 63 -2.34 -1.63 -14.76
N VAL A 64 -1.50 -1.44 -13.74
CA VAL A 64 -1.59 -0.30 -12.84
C VAL A 64 -0.22 0.34 -12.65
N VAL A 65 -0.21 1.64 -12.40
CA VAL A 65 1.00 2.41 -12.09
C VAL A 65 0.87 3.10 -10.74
N THR A 66 1.99 3.20 -10.04
CA THR A 66 2.07 3.96 -8.78
C THR A 66 2.17 5.44 -9.10
N ILE A 67 1.24 6.23 -8.57
CA ILE A 67 1.24 7.69 -8.75
C ILE A 67 1.83 8.39 -7.53
N SER A 68 1.46 7.95 -6.33
CA SER A 68 2.00 8.53 -5.10
C SER A 68 2.03 7.51 -3.97
N LEU A 69 2.94 7.77 -3.06
CA LEU A 69 3.03 7.14 -1.75
C LEU A 69 2.88 8.25 -0.70
N ASP A 70 1.92 8.10 0.19
CA ASP A 70 1.77 9.01 1.31
C ASP A 70 2.92 8.84 2.31
N GLN A 71 3.03 9.71 3.30
CA GLN A 71 4.09 9.64 4.31
C GLN A 71 4.21 8.25 4.93
N VAL A 72 5.42 7.70 4.91
CA VAL A 72 5.75 6.40 5.49
C VAL A 72 6.55 6.61 6.77
N PHE A 73 6.02 6.10 7.89
CA PHE A 73 6.70 6.14 9.18
C PHE A 73 7.16 4.74 9.56
N PHE A 74 8.47 4.53 9.56
CA PHE A 74 9.08 3.31 10.09
C PHE A 74 9.13 3.40 11.62
N LYS A 75 8.06 2.94 12.27
CA LYS A 75 7.90 3.04 13.74
C LYS A 75 8.85 2.11 14.49
N GLN A 76 9.17 0.98 13.88
CA GLN A 76 10.04 -0.04 14.46
C GLN A 76 10.93 -0.64 13.37
N LYS A 77 12.16 -0.99 13.76
CA LYS A 77 13.10 -1.68 12.88
C LYS A 77 12.63 -3.10 12.58
N VAL A 78 12.93 -3.57 11.39
CA VAL A 78 12.75 -4.96 10.95
C VAL A 78 14.13 -5.60 10.88
N LYS A 79 14.30 -6.80 11.45
CA LYS A 79 15.56 -7.52 11.46
C LYS A 79 15.63 -8.52 10.32
N VAL A 80 16.84 -8.81 9.86
CA VAL A 80 17.11 -9.97 9.00
C VAL A 80 16.71 -11.25 9.74
N GLY A 81 16.04 -12.18 9.04
CA GLY A 81 15.52 -13.43 9.62
C GLY A 81 14.10 -13.31 10.20
N GLU A 82 13.51 -12.12 10.25
CA GLU A 82 12.11 -11.98 10.62
C GLU A 82 11.19 -12.24 9.43
N LEU A 83 9.99 -12.73 9.73
CA LEU A 83 8.91 -12.91 8.78
C LEU A 83 8.06 -11.66 8.75
N VAL A 84 7.94 -11.02 7.58
CA VAL A 84 7.18 -9.78 7.43
C VAL A 84 5.93 -10.03 6.61
N THR A 85 4.78 -9.72 7.20
CA THR A 85 3.48 -9.86 6.57
C THR A 85 2.90 -8.48 6.22
N PHE A 86 2.53 -8.34 4.96
CA PHE A 86 1.89 -7.16 4.38
C PHE A 86 0.40 -7.45 4.21
N PHE A 87 -0.44 -6.68 4.88
CA PHE A 87 -1.90 -6.72 4.76
C PHE A 87 -2.33 -5.53 3.91
N ALA A 88 -2.66 -5.77 2.65
CA ALA A 88 -3.10 -4.74 1.71
C ALA A 88 -4.62 -4.79 1.50
N HIS A 89 -5.23 -3.63 1.34
CA HIS A 89 -6.66 -3.49 1.09
C HIS A 89 -6.95 -2.26 0.23
N ILE A 90 -7.90 -2.39 -0.73
CA ILE A 90 -8.44 -1.27 -1.50
C ILE A 90 -9.36 -0.46 -0.61
N ASN A 91 -8.92 0.70 -0.17
CA ASN A 91 -9.70 1.56 0.73
C ASN A 91 -10.67 2.47 -0.02
N TYR A 92 -10.27 2.97 -1.19
CA TYR A 92 -11.05 3.92 -1.97
C TYR A 92 -10.80 3.70 -3.47
N VAL A 93 -11.83 3.88 -4.28
CA VAL A 93 -11.76 3.87 -5.75
C VAL A 93 -12.38 5.14 -6.29
N GLY A 94 -11.65 5.85 -7.15
CA GLY A 94 -12.13 6.97 -7.95
C GLY A 94 -12.61 6.53 -9.34
N ASN A 95 -12.37 7.36 -10.35
CA ASN A 95 -12.68 6.99 -11.73
C ASN A 95 -11.67 5.96 -12.29
N SER A 96 -10.38 6.26 -12.20
CA SER A 96 -9.26 5.42 -12.66
C SER A 96 -8.24 5.14 -11.54
N SER A 97 -8.36 5.83 -10.41
CA SER A 97 -7.42 5.75 -9.28
C SER A 97 -7.98 4.88 -8.15
N MET A 98 -7.09 4.18 -7.48
CA MET A 98 -7.36 3.35 -6.30
C MET A 98 -6.42 3.75 -5.18
N GLU A 99 -6.92 3.80 -3.94
CA GLU A 99 -6.05 3.87 -2.77
C GLU A 99 -5.87 2.48 -2.19
N VAL A 100 -4.62 2.03 -2.11
CA VAL A 100 -4.23 0.80 -1.43
C VAL A 100 -3.64 1.14 -0.07
N GLY A 101 -4.31 0.74 1.01
CA GLY A 101 -3.76 0.82 2.36
C GLY A 101 -2.99 -0.45 2.69
N ILE A 102 -1.79 -0.33 3.28
CA ILE A 102 -0.96 -1.47 3.66
C ILE A 102 -0.56 -1.35 5.12
N LYS A 103 -0.83 -2.41 5.90
CA LYS A 103 -0.33 -2.61 7.25
C LYS A 103 0.78 -3.65 7.22
N VAL A 104 1.90 -3.36 7.87
CA VAL A 104 3.07 -4.25 7.93
C VAL A 104 3.28 -4.75 9.34
N VAL A 105 3.38 -6.07 9.48
CA VAL A 105 3.65 -6.75 10.75
C VAL A 105 4.91 -7.59 10.58
N ALA A 106 5.90 -7.38 11.46
CA ALA A 106 7.08 -8.23 11.56
C ALA A 106 6.88 -9.25 12.69
N GLU A 107 7.34 -10.46 12.47
CA GLU A 107 7.29 -11.58 13.39
C GLU A 107 8.70 -12.14 13.60
N ASP A 108 9.15 -12.21 14.84
CA ASP A 108 10.36 -12.95 15.23
C ASP A 108 10.00 -14.44 15.32
N LEU A 109 10.58 -15.25 14.41
CA LEU A 109 10.26 -16.68 14.32
C LEU A 109 10.74 -17.53 15.53
N ARG A 110 11.60 -16.97 16.39
CA ARG A 110 12.08 -17.68 17.58
C ARG A 110 11.19 -17.43 18.79
N SER A 111 10.72 -16.21 18.94
CA SER A 111 9.87 -15.81 20.08
C SER A 111 8.36 -15.81 19.74
N ASN A 112 7.99 -15.90 18.46
CA ASN A 112 6.65 -15.68 17.92
C ASN A 112 6.09 -14.26 18.24
N GLU A 113 6.96 -13.33 18.62
CA GLU A 113 6.55 -11.96 18.89
C GLU A 113 6.18 -11.26 17.59
N LYS A 114 4.95 -10.71 17.54
CA LYS A 114 4.44 -9.94 16.40
C LYS A 114 4.35 -8.47 16.76
N ARG A 115 4.84 -7.61 15.88
CA ARG A 115 4.78 -6.17 16.07
C ARG A 115 4.42 -5.43 14.78
N HIS A 116 3.58 -4.42 14.92
CA HIS A 116 3.23 -3.51 13.83
C HIS A 116 4.40 -2.55 13.59
N THR A 117 4.97 -2.59 12.39
CA THR A 117 6.16 -1.79 12.04
C THR A 117 5.83 -0.55 11.24
N THR A 118 4.89 -0.64 10.31
CA THR A 118 4.59 0.44 9.36
C THR A 118 3.13 0.36 8.90
N SER A 119 2.55 1.52 8.58
CA SER A 119 1.34 1.63 7.74
C SER A 119 1.56 2.72 6.72
N CYS A 120 1.07 2.50 5.51
CA CYS A 120 1.18 3.45 4.40
C CYS A 120 -0.01 3.34 3.46
N TYR A 121 -0.13 4.31 2.56
CA TYR A 121 -1.19 4.39 1.56
C TYR A 121 -0.57 4.73 0.20
N PHE A 122 -0.89 3.92 -0.81
CA PHE A 122 -0.47 4.12 -2.19
C PHE A 122 -1.66 4.60 -3.01
N THR A 123 -1.42 5.53 -3.93
CA THR A 123 -2.35 5.85 -5.00
C THR A 123 -1.89 5.15 -6.26
N MET A 124 -2.71 4.23 -6.75
CA MET A 124 -2.51 3.47 -7.97
C MET A 124 -3.49 3.92 -9.03
N VAL A 125 -3.09 3.93 -10.30
CA VAL A 125 -3.97 4.26 -11.43
C VAL A 125 -3.95 3.11 -12.44
N ALA A 126 -5.13 2.68 -12.85
CA ALA A 126 -5.28 1.69 -13.90
C ALA A 126 -5.06 2.34 -15.27
N VAL A 127 -4.24 1.70 -16.11
CA VAL A 127 -3.90 2.19 -17.43
C VAL A 127 -4.02 1.08 -18.49
N ASP A 128 -4.26 1.49 -19.74
CA ASP A 128 -4.21 0.62 -20.90
C ASP A 128 -2.76 0.41 -21.40
N ASP A 129 -2.60 -0.31 -22.50
CA ASP A 129 -1.30 -0.63 -23.11
C ASP A 129 -0.56 0.61 -23.64
N GLU A 130 -1.28 1.73 -23.87
CA GLU A 130 -0.73 3.02 -24.28
C GLU A 130 -0.41 3.92 -23.07
N GLY A 131 -0.63 3.45 -21.84
CA GLY A 131 -0.39 4.20 -20.61
C GLY A 131 -1.51 5.19 -20.25
N LYS A 132 -2.67 5.12 -20.90
CA LYS A 132 -3.80 6.00 -20.69
C LYS A 132 -4.67 5.52 -19.53
N ALA A 133 -5.07 6.42 -18.67
CA ALA A 133 -5.91 6.07 -17.53
C ALA A 133 -7.27 5.50 -17.96
N ILE A 134 -7.62 4.32 -17.46
CA ILE A 134 -8.89 3.63 -17.74
C ILE A 134 -9.78 3.57 -16.51
N LYS A 135 -11.08 3.44 -16.74
CA LYS A 135 -12.08 3.39 -15.66
C LYS A 135 -11.98 2.07 -14.90
N VAL A 136 -11.96 2.18 -13.57
CA VAL A 136 -12.01 1.03 -12.64
C VAL A 136 -13.45 0.83 -12.15
N GLN A 137 -13.81 -0.44 -11.88
CA GLN A 137 -15.11 -0.76 -11.27
C GLN A 137 -15.26 -0.06 -9.91
N PRO A 138 -16.45 0.44 -9.56
CA PRO A 138 -16.71 1.05 -8.25
C PRO A 138 -16.45 0.07 -7.11
N LEU A 139 -15.94 0.58 -5.98
CA LEU A 139 -15.73 -0.24 -4.78
C LEU A 139 -17.09 -0.53 -4.09
N GLU A 140 -17.41 -1.79 -3.94
CA GLU A 140 -18.53 -2.22 -3.10
C GLU A 140 -18.14 -2.10 -1.63
N VAL A 141 -18.96 -1.42 -0.84
CA VAL A 141 -18.71 -1.16 0.57
C VAL A 141 -19.80 -1.84 1.38
N ASN A 142 -19.52 -3.02 1.92
CA ASN A 142 -20.51 -3.91 2.50
C ASN A 142 -20.51 -3.92 4.04
N THR A 143 -19.41 -3.49 4.67
CA THR A 143 -19.24 -3.50 6.13
C THR A 143 -19.01 -2.11 6.69
N GLU A 144 -19.28 -1.92 7.98
CA GLU A 144 -18.98 -0.65 8.68
C GLU A 144 -17.48 -0.31 8.70
N ILE A 145 -16.61 -1.32 8.70
CA ILE A 145 -15.17 -1.13 8.60
C ILE A 145 -14.80 -0.61 7.21
N GLU A 146 -15.32 -1.22 6.15
CA GLU A 146 -15.09 -0.77 4.77
C GLU A 146 -15.61 0.65 4.56
N LYS A 147 -16.77 1.01 5.11
CA LYS A 147 -17.28 2.40 5.08
C LYS A 147 -16.30 3.38 5.70
N LYS A 148 -15.73 3.05 6.86
CA LYS A 148 -14.72 3.88 7.52
C LYS A 148 -13.44 4.00 6.71
N LEU A 149 -12.97 2.90 6.12
CA LEU A 149 -11.79 2.88 5.23
C LEU A 149 -12.04 3.74 4.00
N PHE A 150 -13.21 3.63 3.37
CA PHE A 150 -13.61 4.42 2.21
C PHE A 150 -13.63 5.92 2.52
N GLN A 151 -14.28 6.31 3.60
CA GLN A 151 -14.34 7.71 4.03
C GLN A 151 -12.94 8.27 4.33
N ALA A 152 -12.12 7.51 5.04
CA ALA A 152 -10.75 7.90 5.33
C ALA A 152 -9.90 8.01 4.05
N GLY A 153 -10.08 7.11 3.07
CA GLY A 153 -9.41 7.19 1.76
C GLY A 153 -9.84 8.41 0.95
N LEU A 154 -11.13 8.74 0.96
CA LEU A 154 -11.65 9.95 0.32
C LEU A 154 -11.05 11.22 0.94
N MET A 155 -10.97 11.29 2.28
CA MET A 155 -10.34 12.41 2.99
C MET A 155 -8.86 12.54 2.64
N ARG A 156 -8.10 11.43 2.62
CA ARG A 156 -6.68 11.46 2.22
C ARG A 156 -6.49 11.91 0.78
N LYS A 157 -7.37 11.51 -0.14
CA LYS A 157 -7.36 12.00 -1.53
C LYS A 157 -7.50 13.53 -1.57
N GLN A 158 -8.41 14.09 -0.79
CA GLN A 158 -8.58 15.55 -0.73
C GLN A 158 -7.35 16.23 -0.13
N MET A 159 -6.82 15.71 0.97
CA MET A 159 -5.58 16.24 1.59
C MET A 159 -4.39 16.20 0.62
N ARG A 160 -4.23 15.13 -0.18
CA ARG A 160 -3.19 15.06 -1.21
C ARG A 160 -3.32 16.15 -2.25
N LYS A 161 -4.55 16.42 -2.71
CA LYS A 161 -4.83 17.50 -3.68
C LYS A 161 -4.43 18.86 -3.11
N GLU A 162 -4.88 19.18 -1.90
CA GLU A 162 -4.54 20.43 -1.22
C GLU A 162 -3.03 20.57 -0.97
N HIS A 163 -2.37 19.46 -0.63
CA HIS A 163 -0.91 19.45 -0.42
C HIS A 163 -0.15 19.68 -1.72
N LEU A 164 -0.60 19.09 -2.83
CA LEU A 164 0.01 19.29 -4.14
C LEU A 164 -0.11 20.77 -4.58
N GLU A 165 -1.30 21.37 -4.47
CA GLU A 165 -1.54 22.78 -4.79
C GLU A 165 -0.64 23.72 -3.96
N LYS A 166 -0.46 23.41 -2.65
CA LYS A 166 0.46 24.19 -1.79
C LYS A 166 1.92 23.99 -2.18
N ASN A 167 2.33 22.78 -2.53
CA ASN A 167 3.71 22.53 -2.95
C ASN A 167 4.04 23.18 -4.29
N GLU A 168 3.12 23.19 -5.23
CA GLU A 168 3.29 23.92 -6.49
C GLU A 168 3.51 25.42 -6.25
N ALA A 169 2.77 26.00 -5.30
CA ALA A 169 2.96 27.42 -4.92
C ALA A 169 4.29 27.70 -4.19
N LEU A 170 4.92 26.66 -3.61
CA LEU A 170 6.22 26.75 -2.94
C LEU A 170 7.39 26.31 -3.83
N HIS A 171 7.11 25.94 -5.09
CA HIS A 171 8.14 25.48 -6.01
C HIS A 171 9.17 26.55 -6.26
N VAL A 172 10.43 26.26 -5.93
CA VAL A 172 11.57 27.11 -6.25
C VAL A 172 12.26 26.50 -7.46
N GLU A 173 12.35 27.26 -8.55
CA GLU A 173 13.16 26.85 -9.69
C GLU A 173 14.63 26.77 -9.27
N LEU A 174 15.23 25.61 -9.42
CA LEU A 174 16.65 25.39 -9.13
C LEU A 174 17.53 25.72 -10.32
N ASP A 175 17.05 26.50 -11.27
CA ASP A 175 17.78 26.99 -12.42
C ASP A 175 18.94 27.87 -11.97
N GLY A 176 20.17 27.34 -12.10
CA GLY A 176 21.39 28.02 -11.71
C GLY A 176 22.10 27.45 -10.47
N ILE A 177 21.58 26.41 -9.83
CA ILE A 177 22.34 25.63 -8.86
C ILE A 177 23.15 24.59 -9.65
N CYS A 178 24.39 24.88 -9.93
CA CYS A 178 25.36 23.86 -10.36
C CYS A 178 25.61 22.88 -9.21
N LEU A 179 25.13 21.64 -9.35
CA LEU A 179 25.54 20.50 -8.52
C LEU A 179 26.82 19.91 -9.08
#